data_525cbb8e8351eec9a05986daadcdb834
#
_entry.id   525cbb8e8351eec9a05986daadcdb834
#
_cell.length_a   1.000
_cell.length_b   1.000
_cell.length_c   1.000
_cell.angle_alpha   90.00
_cell.angle_beta   90.00
_cell.angle_gamma   90.00
#
_symmetry.space_group_name_H-M   'P 1'
#
loop_
_entity.id
_entity.type
_entity.pdbx_description
1 polymer ?
#
loop_
_entity_poly.entity_id
_entity_poly.type
_entity_poly.pdbx_seq_one_letter_code
_entity_poly.pdbx_strand_id
1 'polypeptide(L)'
;PLGTCRVCTVKLNGKAVAGCTILVADGMDIEVNTSELLDTRKAILEMMFVEGNHFCPSCEKSGDCQMQNLGYETGIKFTRFPHLFIDRITDARPERIVVNQNRCIKCKRCIEEVKTFDGYNVFYSINKGNKTMVSIDYEQEAKLSELQAAHAMKICPTGAILVKGKSFSKPFGERQFDAVSEEKSMTLNPVKTHRTNNKKKIVSTMSLAGCFGCHMSMLDVDLGILDLFEVVESDKSPITDIKNFSKHCDIGLIEGGCCNT
;
A
#
# COMPACT_ATOMS: atom_id res chain seq x y z
N PRO A 1 6.21 10.47 -19.36
CA PRO A 1 7.52 10.10 -18.81
C PRO A 1 8.48 11.27 -18.90
N LEU A 2 9.11 11.65 -17.76
CA LEU A 2 9.99 12.82 -17.66
C LEU A 2 11.44 12.47 -17.26
N GLY A 3 11.75 11.18 -17.12
CA GLY A 3 13.08 10.71 -16.70
C GLY A 3 13.48 11.10 -15.28
N THR A 4 12.59 11.65 -14.46
CA THR A 4 12.91 12.20 -13.14
C THR A 4 13.13 11.14 -12.08
N CYS A 5 12.33 10.07 -12.07
CA CYS A 5 12.37 9.04 -11.02
C CYS A 5 13.46 7.98 -11.23
N ARG A 6 13.97 7.83 -12.44
CA ARG A 6 15.04 6.88 -12.81
C ARG A 6 14.75 5.39 -12.55
N VAL A 7 13.55 5.01 -12.16
CA VAL A 7 13.18 3.59 -11.96
C VAL A 7 13.31 2.76 -13.23
N CYS A 8 13.17 3.39 -14.39
CA CYS A 8 13.34 2.77 -15.71
C CYS A 8 14.79 2.80 -16.25
N THR A 9 15.79 2.95 -15.38
CA THR A 9 17.20 2.98 -15.81
C THR A 9 17.58 1.70 -16.55
N VAL A 10 18.14 1.87 -17.72
CA VAL A 10 18.73 0.83 -18.59
C VAL A 10 20.14 1.25 -19.00
N LYS A 11 20.96 0.33 -19.48
CA LYS A 11 22.18 0.70 -20.19
C LYS A 11 21.92 0.72 -21.69
N LEU A 12 22.26 1.82 -22.32
CA LEU A 12 22.25 2.01 -23.75
C LEU A 12 23.69 2.20 -24.20
N ASN A 13 24.20 1.28 -25.03
CA ASN A 13 25.59 1.27 -25.47
C ASN A 13 26.57 1.44 -24.30
N GLY A 14 26.34 0.70 -23.21
CA GLY A 14 27.13 0.73 -21.96
C GLY A 14 26.88 1.92 -21.04
N LYS A 15 26.04 2.92 -21.39
CA LYS A 15 25.75 4.10 -20.56
C LYS A 15 24.37 4.01 -19.90
N ALA A 16 24.31 4.30 -18.60
CA ALA A 16 23.05 4.33 -17.85
C ALA A 16 22.17 5.52 -18.26
N VAL A 17 20.98 5.25 -18.74
CA VAL A 17 20.01 6.25 -19.21
C VAL A 17 18.61 5.96 -18.67
N ALA A 18 17.71 6.96 -18.68
CA ALA A 18 16.32 6.76 -18.37
C ALA A 18 15.57 6.24 -19.60
N GLY A 19 15.22 4.95 -19.61
CA GLY A 19 14.58 4.30 -20.76
C GLY A 19 13.29 4.98 -21.22
N CYS A 20 12.54 5.61 -20.30
CA CYS A 20 11.28 6.29 -20.64
C CYS A 20 11.44 7.59 -21.46
N THR A 21 12.66 8.10 -21.63
CA THR A 21 12.92 9.36 -22.37
C THR A 21 13.79 9.16 -23.60
N ILE A 22 14.17 7.93 -23.91
CA ILE A 22 14.99 7.60 -25.09
C ILE A 22 14.08 7.15 -26.22
N LEU A 23 14.27 7.74 -27.38
CA LEU A 23 13.66 7.26 -28.62
C LEU A 23 14.43 6.04 -29.12
N VAL A 24 13.71 5.01 -29.50
CA VAL A 24 14.29 3.78 -30.07
C VAL A 24 14.81 4.07 -31.47
N ALA A 25 16.00 3.60 -31.77
CA ALA A 25 16.61 3.65 -33.10
C ALA A 25 17.32 2.32 -33.40
N ASP A 26 17.54 2.05 -34.71
CA ASP A 26 18.24 0.85 -35.16
C ASP A 26 19.70 0.84 -34.65
N GLY A 27 20.20 -0.35 -34.33
CA GLY A 27 21.58 -0.54 -33.89
C GLY A 27 21.82 -0.18 -32.40
N MET A 28 20.79 0.07 -31.62
CA MET A 28 20.92 0.24 -30.17
C MET A 28 21.20 -1.08 -29.48
N ASP A 29 22.25 -1.10 -28.63
CA ASP A 29 22.48 -2.18 -27.68
C ASP A 29 21.91 -1.79 -26.31
N ILE A 30 20.94 -2.57 -25.83
CA ILE A 30 20.17 -2.25 -24.61
C ILE A 30 20.27 -3.40 -23.61
N GLU A 31 20.89 -3.12 -22.48
CA GLU A 31 20.88 -4.00 -21.31
C GLU A 31 19.79 -3.56 -20.34
N VAL A 32 18.95 -4.50 -19.90
CA VAL A 32 17.79 -4.20 -19.05
C VAL A 32 17.91 -4.81 -17.66
N ASN A 33 18.37 -6.04 -17.53
CA ASN A 33 18.30 -6.85 -16.33
C ASN A 33 19.67 -7.34 -15.84
N THR A 34 20.71 -6.50 -15.93
CA THR A 34 22.00 -6.81 -15.28
C THR A 34 21.86 -6.67 -13.76
N SER A 35 22.69 -7.39 -13.01
CA SER A 35 22.72 -7.31 -11.55
C SER A 35 22.92 -5.87 -11.05
N GLU A 36 23.79 -5.10 -11.71
CA GLU A 36 24.04 -3.70 -11.42
C GLU A 36 22.79 -2.82 -11.61
N LEU A 37 22.06 -3.02 -12.72
CA LEU A 37 20.82 -2.27 -12.99
C LEU A 37 19.72 -2.63 -12.02
N LEU A 38 19.60 -3.91 -11.65
CA LEU A 38 18.61 -4.35 -10.66
C LEU A 38 18.92 -3.76 -9.28
N ASP A 39 20.17 -3.74 -8.85
CA ASP A 39 20.57 -3.11 -7.59
C ASP A 39 20.37 -1.60 -7.62
N THR A 40 20.69 -0.94 -8.73
CA THR A 40 20.46 0.50 -8.93
C THR A 40 18.96 0.84 -8.81
N ARG A 41 18.06 0.08 -9.46
CA ARG A 41 16.62 0.29 -9.36
C ARG A 41 16.12 0.05 -7.95
N LYS A 42 16.62 -1.00 -7.29
CA LYS A 42 16.31 -1.28 -5.88
C LYS A 42 16.72 -0.13 -4.98
N ALA A 43 17.95 0.40 -5.13
CA ALA A 43 18.43 1.54 -4.37
C ALA A 43 17.56 2.80 -4.58
N ILE A 44 17.15 3.08 -5.82
CA ILE A 44 16.26 4.19 -6.14
C ILE A 44 14.90 4.03 -5.42
N LEU A 45 14.32 2.83 -5.45
CA LEU A 45 13.05 2.56 -4.76
C LEU A 45 13.20 2.70 -3.24
N GLU A 46 14.27 2.16 -2.66
CA GLU A 46 14.58 2.30 -1.24
C GLU A 46 14.70 3.78 -0.84
N MET A 47 15.37 4.62 -1.63
CA MET A 47 15.46 6.07 -1.39
C MET A 47 14.07 6.73 -1.45
N MET A 48 13.19 6.33 -2.36
CA MET A 48 11.82 6.84 -2.41
C MET A 48 11.02 6.47 -1.16
N PHE A 49 11.22 5.25 -0.62
CA PHE A 49 10.55 4.82 0.60
C PHE A 49 11.02 5.60 1.83
N VAL A 50 12.32 5.91 1.95
CA VAL A 50 12.86 6.63 3.10
C VAL A 50 12.68 8.14 3.01
N GLU A 51 12.53 8.71 1.81
CA GLU A 51 12.26 10.14 1.63
C GLU A 51 10.82 10.50 2.00
N GLY A 52 9.86 9.62 1.72
CA GLY A 52 8.45 9.81 2.06
C GLY A 52 8.05 9.11 3.35
N ASN A 53 6.89 9.46 3.89
CA ASN A 53 6.26 8.74 5.00
C ASN A 53 5.21 7.78 4.42
N HIS A 54 5.67 6.65 3.90
CA HIS A 54 4.81 5.65 3.27
C HIS A 54 4.31 4.63 4.29
N PHE A 55 3.18 4.91 4.90
CA PHE A 55 2.54 3.99 5.84
C PHE A 55 1.54 3.11 5.08
N CYS A 56 2.06 2.07 4.43
CA CYS A 56 1.31 1.20 3.53
C CYS A 56 0.10 0.49 4.17
N PRO A 57 0.15 0.02 5.43
CA PRO A 57 -0.99 -0.67 6.06
C PRO A 57 -2.27 0.16 6.13
N SER A 58 -2.16 1.49 6.29
CA SER A 58 -3.31 2.40 6.36
C SER A 58 -3.48 3.26 5.10
N CYS A 59 -2.81 2.91 4.01
CA CYS A 59 -2.87 3.69 2.78
C CYS A 59 -4.03 3.22 1.90
N GLU A 60 -4.89 4.13 1.51
CA GLU A 60 -6.04 3.88 0.62
C GLU A 60 -5.64 3.35 -0.76
N LYS A 61 -4.36 3.51 -1.12
CA LYS A 61 -3.76 3.01 -2.38
C LYS A 61 -3.08 1.65 -2.21
N SER A 62 -3.08 1.07 -1.01
CA SER A 62 -2.43 -0.23 -0.78
C SER A 62 -3.05 -1.32 -1.66
N GLY A 63 -2.20 -2.12 -2.32
CA GLY A 63 -2.62 -3.12 -3.30
C GLY A 63 -2.88 -2.60 -4.72
N ASP A 64 -2.92 -1.27 -4.91
CA ASP A 64 -3.02 -0.61 -6.23
C ASP A 64 -1.88 0.42 -6.44
N CYS A 65 -0.84 0.34 -5.64
CA CYS A 65 0.31 1.24 -5.64
C CYS A 65 1.46 0.65 -6.45
N GLN A 66 1.86 1.33 -7.53
CA GLN A 66 2.98 0.88 -8.38
C GLN A 66 4.30 0.81 -7.60
N MET A 67 4.54 1.75 -6.69
CA MET A 67 5.76 1.75 -5.88
C MET A 67 5.80 0.56 -4.92
N GLN A 68 4.67 0.23 -4.29
CA GLN A 68 4.56 -0.95 -3.43
C GLN A 68 4.81 -2.24 -4.21
N ASN A 69 4.22 -2.37 -5.41
CA ASN A 69 4.43 -3.52 -6.29
C ASN A 69 5.90 -3.69 -6.67
N LEU A 70 6.55 -2.60 -7.12
CA LEU A 70 7.98 -2.64 -7.44
C LEU A 70 8.86 -2.97 -6.23
N GLY A 71 8.46 -2.56 -5.03
CA GLY A 71 9.10 -2.96 -3.78
C GLY A 71 9.08 -4.47 -3.58
N TYR A 72 7.94 -5.11 -3.85
CA TYR A 72 7.81 -6.57 -3.79
C TYR A 72 8.61 -7.27 -4.88
N GLU A 73 8.51 -6.83 -6.13
CA GLU A 73 9.24 -7.41 -7.27
C GLU A 73 10.76 -7.33 -7.09
N THR A 74 11.26 -6.24 -6.52
CA THR A 74 12.70 -6.07 -6.25
C THR A 74 13.15 -6.69 -4.93
N GLY A 75 12.25 -7.32 -4.19
CA GLY A 75 12.56 -8.02 -2.93
C GLY A 75 13.05 -7.07 -1.83
N ILE A 76 12.49 -5.86 -1.73
CA ILE A 76 12.77 -4.93 -0.63
C ILE A 76 12.07 -5.44 0.63
N LYS A 77 12.87 -5.89 1.61
CA LYS A 77 12.37 -6.27 2.94
C LYS A 77 12.63 -5.17 3.98
N PHE A 78 13.68 -4.40 3.79
CA PHE A 78 14.09 -3.25 4.57
C PHE A 78 14.89 -2.31 3.68
N THR A 79 14.98 -1.05 4.06
CA THR A 79 15.73 -0.04 3.32
C THR A 79 17.18 0.03 3.82
N ARG A 80 18.14 0.18 2.91
CA ARG A 80 19.57 0.37 3.23
C ARG A 80 19.87 1.79 3.73
N PHE A 81 18.97 2.73 3.46
CA PHE A 81 19.11 4.15 3.78
C PHE A 81 18.31 4.51 5.02
N PRO A 82 18.75 5.49 5.83
CA PRO A 82 18.00 5.95 6.99
C PRO A 82 16.72 6.68 6.56
N HIS A 83 15.65 6.51 7.30
CA HIS A 83 14.42 7.29 7.12
C HIS A 83 14.64 8.75 7.48
N LEU A 84 14.15 9.65 6.65
CA LEU A 84 14.30 11.09 6.84
C LEU A 84 13.22 11.70 7.72
N PHE A 85 12.04 11.06 7.83
CA PHE A 85 10.89 11.53 8.62
C PHE A 85 10.56 13.01 8.39
N ILE A 86 10.66 13.46 7.15
CA ILE A 86 10.35 14.85 6.79
C ILE A 86 8.88 15.10 7.03
N ASP A 87 8.58 16.12 7.82
CA ASP A 87 7.19 16.58 8.00
C ASP A 87 6.70 17.24 6.70
N ARG A 88 5.65 16.69 6.14
CA ARG A 88 5.01 17.15 4.89
C ARG A 88 3.51 17.24 5.09
N ILE A 89 2.95 18.31 4.58
CA ILE A 89 1.52 18.59 4.70
C ILE A 89 0.66 17.63 3.88
N THR A 90 -0.54 17.39 4.38
CA THR A 90 -1.65 16.84 3.60
C THR A 90 -2.61 17.97 3.30
N ASP A 91 -2.84 18.25 2.02
CA ASP A 91 -3.79 19.27 1.58
C ASP A 91 -5.14 18.64 1.26
N ALA A 92 -6.11 18.85 2.14
CA ALA A 92 -7.48 18.38 2.02
C ALA A 92 -8.48 19.51 1.70
N ARG A 93 -8.00 20.73 1.39
CA ARG A 93 -8.83 21.90 1.07
C ARG A 93 -9.56 21.78 -0.28
N PRO A 94 -8.96 21.18 -1.34
CA PRO A 94 -9.67 21.02 -2.61
C PRO A 94 -11.02 20.33 -2.43
N GLU A 95 -11.95 20.52 -3.34
CA GLU A 95 -13.32 20.01 -3.21
C GLU A 95 -13.39 18.48 -3.28
N ARG A 96 -12.72 17.89 -4.26
CA ARG A 96 -12.82 16.45 -4.59
C ARG A 96 -11.58 15.65 -4.22
N ILE A 97 -10.42 16.28 -4.24
CA ILE A 97 -9.12 15.64 -4.15
C ILE A 97 -8.43 15.97 -2.81
N VAL A 98 -7.70 15.01 -2.28
CA VAL A 98 -6.73 15.20 -1.21
C VAL A 98 -5.33 14.96 -1.77
N VAL A 99 -4.39 15.85 -1.49
CA VAL A 99 -2.97 15.71 -1.86
C VAL A 99 -2.14 15.45 -0.61
N ASN A 100 -1.66 14.21 -0.45
CA ASN A 100 -0.78 13.84 0.64
C ASN A 100 0.68 13.88 0.20
N GLN A 101 1.40 14.92 0.61
CA GLN A 101 2.80 15.13 0.22
C GLN A 101 3.76 14.08 0.81
N ASN A 102 3.37 13.40 1.89
CA ASN A 102 4.18 12.32 2.47
C ASN A 102 4.33 11.13 1.53
N ARG A 103 3.36 10.92 0.65
CA ARG A 103 3.31 9.81 -0.30
C ARG A 103 3.76 10.20 -1.71
N CYS A 104 4.13 11.48 -1.92
CA CYS A 104 4.46 12.01 -3.23
C CYS A 104 5.94 11.75 -3.57
N ILE A 105 6.19 10.98 -4.64
CA ILE A 105 7.53 10.70 -5.17
C ILE A 105 8.00 11.74 -6.22
N LYS A 106 7.31 12.85 -6.35
CA LYS A 106 7.66 13.97 -7.25
C LYS A 106 7.81 13.57 -8.73
N CYS A 107 7.10 12.55 -9.18
CA CYS A 107 7.17 12.03 -10.55
C CYS A 107 6.54 12.95 -11.60
N LYS A 108 5.76 13.96 -11.18
CA LYS A 108 5.08 14.97 -12.02
C LYS A 108 4.04 14.42 -13.01
N ARG A 109 3.66 13.15 -12.96
CA ARG A 109 2.62 12.60 -13.87
C ARG A 109 1.32 13.39 -13.79
N CYS A 110 0.88 13.76 -12.61
CA CYS A 110 -0.35 14.54 -12.41
C CYS A 110 -0.30 15.91 -13.09
N ILE A 111 0.86 16.55 -13.13
CA ILE A 111 1.05 17.86 -13.76
C ILE A 111 0.87 17.77 -15.27
N GLU A 112 1.37 16.71 -15.89
CA GLU A 112 1.31 16.51 -17.35
C GLU A 112 -0.07 16.03 -17.82
N GLU A 113 -0.71 15.14 -17.04
CA GLU A 113 -1.86 14.35 -17.49
C GLU A 113 -3.21 14.94 -17.02
N VAL A 114 -3.25 15.56 -15.83
CA VAL A 114 -4.52 15.98 -15.25
C VAL A 114 -4.85 17.40 -15.63
N LYS A 115 -5.84 17.54 -16.51
CA LYS A 115 -6.32 18.84 -17.01
C LYS A 115 -7.84 18.91 -16.94
N THR A 116 -8.35 20.13 -16.86
CA THR A 116 -9.79 20.39 -17.05
C THR A 116 -10.21 20.11 -18.50
N PHE A 117 -11.50 20.09 -18.77
CA PHE A 117 -12.01 19.97 -20.15
C PHE A 117 -11.52 21.10 -21.06
N ASP A 118 -11.27 22.28 -20.51
CA ASP A 118 -10.75 23.44 -21.24
C ASP A 118 -9.22 23.39 -21.41
N GLY A 119 -8.56 22.33 -20.96
CA GLY A 119 -7.13 22.11 -21.13
C GLY A 119 -6.24 22.77 -20.08
N TYR A 120 -6.80 23.39 -19.03
CA TYR A 120 -6.02 24.00 -17.96
C TYR A 120 -5.43 22.94 -17.02
N ASN A 121 -4.19 23.18 -16.61
CA ASN A 121 -3.55 22.33 -15.63
C ASN A 121 -4.20 22.47 -14.25
N VAL A 122 -4.34 21.38 -13.55
CA VAL A 122 -4.88 21.33 -12.19
C VAL A 122 -3.76 21.26 -11.16
N PHE A 123 -2.64 20.64 -11.52
CA PHE A 123 -1.48 20.47 -10.65
C PHE A 123 -0.28 21.24 -11.14
N TYR A 124 0.52 21.73 -10.20
CA TYR A 124 1.72 22.53 -10.45
C TYR A 124 2.86 22.11 -9.55
N SER A 125 4.09 22.27 -10.02
CA SER A 125 5.29 22.11 -9.20
C SER A 125 5.63 23.44 -8.54
N ILE A 126 5.71 23.46 -7.23
CA ILE A 126 6.13 24.63 -6.45
C ILE A 126 7.42 24.34 -5.70
N ASN A 127 8.15 25.40 -5.35
CA ASN A 127 9.46 25.36 -4.72
C ASN A 127 10.53 24.67 -5.59
N LYS A 128 11.75 24.57 -5.07
CA LYS A 128 12.91 24.00 -5.78
C LYS A 128 13.70 23.05 -4.87
N GLY A 129 14.46 22.16 -5.49
CA GLY A 129 15.33 21.22 -4.79
C GLY A 129 14.54 20.25 -3.91
N ASN A 130 15.02 20.02 -2.69
CA ASN A 130 14.39 19.11 -1.71
C ASN A 130 13.02 19.59 -1.23
N LYS A 131 12.75 20.90 -1.33
CA LYS A 131 11.47 21.52 -0.95
C LYS A 131 10.41 21.45 -2.07
N THR A 132 10.74 20.88 -3.23
CA THR A 132 9.77 20.72 -4.33
C THR A 132 8.54 19.94 -3.86
N MET A 133 7.36 20.49 -4.14
CA MET A 133 6.06 19.86 -3.85
C MET A 133 5.14 20.00 -5.06
N VAL A 134 4.12 19.17 -5.09
CA VAL A 134 3.00 19.29 -6.04
C VAL A 134 1.90 20.11 -5.37
N SER A 135 1.55 21.22 -5.96
CA SER A 135 0.42 22.06 -5.54
C SER A 135 -0.78 21.82 -6.45
N ILE A 136 -1.94 22.20 -5.98
CA ILE A 136 -3.21 22.08 -6.69
C ILE A 136 -3.84 23.47 -6.84
N ASP A 137 -4.37 23.75 -8.00
CA ASP A 137 -5.22 24.91 -8.25
C ASP A 137 -6.67 24.55 -7.86
N TYR A 138 -7.18 25.18 -6.81
CA TYR A 138 -8.50 24.85 -6.27
C TYR A 138 -9.64 25.23 -7.22
N GLU A 139 -9.48 26.32 -7.98
CA GLU A 139 -10.51 26.74 -8.93
C GLU A 139 -10.60 25.77 -10.12
N GLN A 140 -9.45 25.29 -10.60
CA GLN A 140 -9.42 24.31 -11.68
C GLN A 140 -9.81 22.91 -11.17
N GLU A 141 -9.47 22.55 -9.92
CA GLU A 141 -9.85 21.29 -9.32
C GLU A 141 -11.38 21.19 -9.15
N ALA A 142 -12.03 22.27 -8.73
CA ALA A 142 -13.49 22.31 -8.58
C ALA A 142 -14.24 22.06 -9.91
N LYS A 143 -13.60 22.35 -11.07
CA LYS A 143 -14.16 22.07 -12.40
C LYS A 143 -14.00 20.63 -12.86
N LEU A 144 -13.22 19.80 -12.15
CA LEU A 144 -13.05 18.41 -12.51
C LEU A 144 -14.37 17.65 -12.36
N SER A 145 -14.66 16.80 -13.33
CA SER A 145 -15.69 15.78 -13.17
C SER A 145 -15.23 14.67 -12.21
N GLU A 146 -16.14 13.86 -11.73
CA GLU A 146 -15.79 12.68 -10.92
C GLU A 146 -14.85 11.73 -11.66
N LEU A 147 -15.02 11.56 -12.96
CA LEU A 147 -14.15 10.71 -13.79
C LEU A 147 -12.74 11.28 -13.89
N GLN A 148 -12.60 12.59 -14.04
CA GLN A 148 -11.29 13.24 -14.08
C GLN A 148 -10.58 13.19 -12.71
N ALA A 149 -11.32 13.37 -11.62
CA ALA A 149 -10.78 13.20 -10.27
C ALA A 149 -10.34 11.73 -10.02
N ALA A 150 -11.14 10.76 -10.45
CA ALA A 150 -10.78 9.35 -10.39
C ALA A 150 -9.55 9.03 -11.26
N HIS A 151 -9.45 9.65 -12.45
CA HIS A 151 -8.26 9.55 -13.30
C HIS A 151 -7.01 10.11 -12.61
N ALA A 152 -7.11 11.27 -11.96
CA ALA A 152 -6.00 11.85 -11.19
C ALA A 152 -5.50 10.89 -10.09
N MET A 153 -6.40 10.24 -9.38
CA MET A 153 -6.07 9.23 -8.38
C MET A 153 -5.41 7.99 -9.03
N LYS A 154 -5.86 7.57 -10.21
CA LYS A 154 -5.34 6.41 -10.94
C LYS A 154 -3.95 6.66 -11.52
N ILE A 155 -3.72 7.83 -12.13
CA ILE A 155 -2.44 8.19 -12.75
C ILE A 155 -1.32 8.37 -11.73
N CYS A 156 -1.66 8.70 -10.48
CA CYS A 156 -0.70 8.78 -9.39
C CYS A 156 -0.16 7.39 -9.07
N PRO A 157 1.17 7.17 -9.18
CA PRO A 157 1.77 5.84 -8.94
C PRO A 157 1.77 5.43 -7.47
N THR A 158 1.45 6.37 -6.58
CA THR A 158 1.39 6.18 -5.13
C THR A 158 0.06 6.68 -4.57
N GLY A 159 -0.12 6.66 -3.25
CA GLY A 159 -1.29 7.22 -2.57
C GLY A 159 -1.20 8.73 -2.31
N ALA A 160 -0.44 9.49 -3.10
CA ALA A 160 -0.30 10.94 -2.90
C ALA A 160 -1.54 11.72 -3.34
N ILE A 161 -2.27 11.25 -4.34
CA ILE A 161 -3.52 11.85 -4.81
C ILE A 161 -4.65 10.87 -4.51
N LEU A 162 -5.64 11.32 -3.76
CA LEU A 162 -6.80 10.53 -3.35
C LEU A 162 -8.07 11.33 -3.64
N VAL A 163 -9.13 10.64 -4.03
CA VAL A 163 -10.47 11.22 -4.15
C VAL A 163 -11.17 11.07 -2.81
N LYS A 164 -11.75 12.16 -2.31
CA LYS A 164 -12.49 12.17 -1.05
C LYS A 164 -13.64 11.15 -1.07
N GLY A 165 -13.76 10.40 0.02
CA GLY A 165 -14.80 9.37 0.15
C GLY A 165 -14.63 8.14 -0.74
N LYS A 166 -13.50 8.02 -1.46
CA LYS A 166 -13.17 6.83 -2.27
C LYS A 166 -11.90 6.17 -1.78
N SER A 167 -11.91 4.87 -1.78
CA SER A 167 -10.77 4.02 -1.47
C SER A 167 -10.58 3.02 -2.60
N PHE A 168 -9.34 2.57 -2.81
CA PHE A 168 -9.06 1.40 -3.65
C PHE A 168 -9.20 0.10 -2.86
N SER A 169 -9.76 0.14 -1.66
CA SER A 169 -9.88 -1.07 -0.85
C SER A 169 -10.72 -2.10 -1.61
N LYS A 170 -10.01 -3.07 -2.12
CA LYS A 170 -10.55 -4.31 -2.66
C LYS A 170 -10.10 -5.44 -1.76
N PRO A 171 -10.85 -6.52 -1.67
CA PRO A 171 -10.41 -7.72 -0.98
C PRO A 171 -9.03 -8.15 -1.46
N PHE A 172 -8.25 -8.74 -0.57
CA PHE A 172 -6.98 -9.35 -0.95
C PHE A 172 -7.23 -10.44 -1.99
N GLY A 173 -6.45 -10.45 -3.06
CA GLY A 173 -6.65 -11.31 -4.23
C GLY A 173 -7.37 -10.64 -5.41
N GLU A 174 -8.05 -9.51 -5.18
CA GLU A 174 -8.78 -8.76 -6.23
C GLU A 174 -8.13 -7.41 -6.57
N ARG A 175 -7.05 -7.06 -5.89
CA ARG A 175 -6.35 -5.79 -6.09
C ARG A 175 -5.43 -5.87 -7.31
N GLN A 176 -5.15 -4.73 -7.95
CA GLN A 176 -4.41 -4.67 -9.21
C GLN A 176 -3.02 -5.36 -9.16
N PHE A 177 -2.35 -5.30 -8.02
CA PHE A 177 -0.99 -5.81 -7.85
C PHE A 177 -0.91 -6.96 -6.84
N ASP A 178 -1.99 -7.66 -6.59
CA ASP A 178 -1.92 -8.88 -5.82
C ASP A 178 -1.13 -9.92 -6.62
N ALA A 179 0.01 -10.34 -6.08
CA ALA A 179 0.78 -11.40 -6.68
C ALA A 179 0.02 -12.72 -6.55
N VAL A 180 -0.62 -13.13 -7.61
CA VAL A 180 -1.10 -14.51 -7.76
C VAL A 180 0.13 -15.33 -8.12
N SER A 181 0.82 -15.90 -7.13
CA SER A 181 1.78 -16.96 -7.42
C SER A 181 0.97 -18.15 -7.93
N GLU A 182 1.28 -18.64 -9.12
CA GLU A 182 0.66 -19.85 -9.68
C GLU A 182 0.76 -21.06 -8.73
N GLU A 183 1.72 -21.05 -7.80
CA GLU A 183 1.87 -22.06 -6.74
C GLU A 183 1.03 -21.81 -5.50
N LYS A 184 0.38 -20.66 -5.36
CA LYS A 184 -0.55 -20.34 -4.28
C LYS A 184 -1.88 -19.85 -4.83
N SER A 185 -2.48 -20.58 -5.71
CA SER A 185 -3.86 -20.93 -5.56
C SER A 185 -3.98 -21.71 -4.25
N MET A 186 -3.72 -21.03 -3.12
CA MET A 186 -4.49 -21.37 -1.95
C MET A 186 -5.93 -20.94 -2.35
N THR A 187 -6.59 -21.78 -3.10
CA THR A 187 -7.95 -22.05 -2.78
C THR A 187 -7.92 -22.16 -1.26
N LEU A 188 -8.44 -21.16 -0.57
CA LEU A 188 -9.09 -21.39 0.69
C LEU A 188 -10.13 -22.44 0.30
N ASN A 189 -9.65 -23.69 0.21
CA ASN A 189 -10.57 -24.82 0.28
C ASN A 189 -11.37 -24.49 1.51
N PRO A 190 -12.69 -24.30 1.39
CA PRO A 190 -13.50 -24.13 2.57
C PRO A 190 -13.01 -25.24 3.47
N VAL A 191 -12.49 -24.88 4.64
CA VAL A 191 -11.95 -25.85 5.58
C VAL A 191 -13.05 -26.87 5.61
N LYS A 192 -12.82 -28.04 4.97
CA LYS A 192 -13.76 -29.14 5.07
C LYS A 192 -13.69 -29.45 6.54
N THR A 193 -14.61 -28.83 7.27
CA THR A 193 -14.86 -29.20 8.65
C THR A 193 -15.21 -30.67 8.57
N HIS A 194 -14.19 -31.50 8.71
CA HIS A 194 -14.43 -32.88 9.05
C HIS A 194 -15.15 -32.82 10.39
N ARG A 195 -16.48 -32.82 10.32
CA ARG A 195 -17.36 -33.06 11.44
C ARG A 195 -17.07 -34.50 11.91
N THR A 196 -15.96 -34.65 12.59
CA THR A 196 -15.67 -35.87 13.37
C THR A 196 -15.65 -35.43 14.83
N ASN A 197 -16.71 -35.78 15.51
CA ASN A 197 -17.01 -35.55 16.91
C ASN A 197 -17.60 -34.18 17.29
N ASN A 198 -18.80 -34.24 17.86
CA ASN A 198 -19.64 -33.16 18.38
C ASN A 198 -19.04 -32.38 19.57
N LYS A 199 -17.72 -32.30 19.75
CA LYS A 199 -17.12 -31.55 20.83
C LYS A 199 -16.55 -30.25 20.24
N LYS A 200 -17.13 -29.14 20.66
CA LYS A 200 -16.60 -27.79 20.32
C LYS A 200 -15.16 -27.68 20.81
N LYS A 201 -14.32 -26.96 20.05
CA LYS A 201 -12.96 -26.62 20.47
C LYS A 201 -12.98 -25.47 21.44
N ILE A 202 -12.27 -25.62 22.55
CA ILE A 202 -12.14 -24.57 23.57
C ILE A 202 -11.09 -23.56 23.10
N VAL A 203 -11.50 -22.30 22.92
CA VAL A 203 -10.65 -21.22 22.46
C VAL A 203 -10.49 -20.18 23.58
N SER A 204 -9.25 -19.90 23.96
CA SER A 204 -8.90 -18.84 24.90
C SER A 204 -8.14 -17.75 24.18
N THR A 205 -8.43 -16.50 24.52
CA THR A 205 -7.72 -15.36 23.93
C THR A 205 -7.15 -14.45 25.03
N MET A 206 -5.98 -13.85 24.77
CA MET A 206 -5.31 -12.97 25.73
C MET A 206 -4.60 -11.84 25.00
N SER A 207 -4.75 -10.61 25.51
CA SER A 207 -3.92 -9.48 25.13
C SER A 207 -2.82 -9.31 26.18
N LEU A 208 -1.58 -9.20 25.71
CA LEU A 208 -0.41 -8.79 26.51
C LEU A 208 -0.23 -7.28 26.41
N ALA A 209 1.01 -6.79 26.19
CA ALA A 209 1.25 -5.38 25.91
C ALA A 209 0.90 -5.04 24.47
N GLY A 210 -0.38 -4.82 24.18
CA GLY A 210 -0.92 -4.52 22.85
C GLY A 210 -2.07 -3.52 22.90
N CYS A 211 -2.53 -3.09 21.73
CA CYS A 211 -3.63 -2.12 21.60
C CYS A 211 -5.03 -2.76 21.59
N PHE A 212 -5.12 -4.08 21.73
CA PHE A 212 -6.36 -4.84 21.64
C PHE A 212 -7.02 -4.88 20.24
N GLY A 213 -6.37 -4.29 19.23
CA GLY A 213 -6.92 -4.19 17.87
C GLY A 213 -7.12 -5.53 17.19
N CYS A 214 -6.24 -6.51 17.42
CA CYS A 214 -6.37 -7.85 16.85
C CYS A 214 -7.60 -8.60 17.40
N HIS A 215 -7.95 -8.40 18.67
CA HIS A 215 -9.18 -8.94 19.23
C HIS A 215 -10.43 -8.27 18.65
N MET A 216 -10.38 -6.94 18.48
CA MET A 216 -11.48 -6.18 17.87
C MET A 216 -11.72 -6.59 16.43
N SER A 217 -10.65 -6.91 15.67
CA SER A 217 -10.78 -7.35 14.29
C SER A 217 -11.50 -8.70 14.14
N MET A 218 -11.57 -9.51 15.20
CA MET A 218 -12.37 -10.73 15.21
C MET A 218 -13.88 -10.42 15.22
N LEU A 219 -14.29 -9.25 15.71
CA LEU A 219 -15.69 -8.79 15.68
C LEU A 219 -16.07 -8.24 14.31
N ASP A 220 -15.10 -7.82 13.50
CA ASP A 220 -15.31 -7.28 12.15
C ASP A 220 -15.69 -8.39 11.13
N VAL A 221 -15.70 -9.65 11.57
CA VAL A 221 -16.19 -10.77 10.74
C VAL A 221 -17.72 -10.77 10.60
N ASP A 222 -18.40 -9.82 11.26
CA ASP A 222 -19.85 -9.64 11.23
C ASP A 222 -20.60 -10.93 11.62
N LEU A 223 -21.63 -11.32 10.87
CA LEU A 223 -22.44 -12.50 11.19
C LEU A 223 -21.64 -13.83 11.18
N GLY A 224 -20.50 -13.87 10.49
CA GLY A 224 -19.62 -15.03 10.50
C GLY A 224 -19.08 -15.42 11.88
N ILE A 225 -19.13 -14.52 12.87
CA ILE A 225 -18.77 -14.84 14.26
C ILE A 225 -19.77 -15.84 14.89
N LEU A 226 -21.02 -15.80 14.46
CA LEU A 226 -22.04 -16.74 14.93
C LEU A 226 -21.73 -18.18 14.44
N ASP A 227 -21.31 -18.31 13.18
CA ASP A 227 -20.89 -19.61 12.62
C ASP A 227 -19.65 -20.13 13.35
N LEU A 228 -18.74 -19.25 13.75
CA LEU A 228 -17.59 -19.61 14.56
C LEU A 228 -18.01 -20.18 15.92
N PHE A 229 -18.96 -19.55 16.62
CA PHE A 229 -19.46 -20.04 17.91
C PHE A 229 -20.26 -21.33 17.81
N GLU A 230 -20.67 -21.75 16.63
CA GLU A 230 -21.23 -23.08 16.44
C GLU A 230 -20.18 -24.19 16.59
N VAL A 231 -18.92 -23.92 16.24
CA VAL A 231 -17.82 -24.91 16.22
C VAL A 231 -16.82 -24.74 17.36
N VAL A 232 -16.78 -23.56 18.01
CA VAL A 232 -15.91 -23.29 19.15
C VAL A 232 -16.69 -22.93 20.40
N GLU A 233 -16.07 -23.18 21.54
CA GLU A 233 -16.51 -22.73 22.86
C GLU A 233 -15.50 -21.70 23.37
N SER A 234 -15.96 -20.49 23.70
CA SER A 234 -15.10 -19.44 24.22
C SER A 234 -14.81 -19.68 25.69
N ASP A 235 -13.54 -19.78 26.04
CA ASP A 235 -13.04 -19.80 27.41
C ASP A 235 -12.61 -18.38 27.81
N LYS A 236 -11.48 -18.20 28.48
CA LYS A 236 -10.99 -16.87 28.80
C LYS A 236 -10.85 -16.01 27.56
N SER A 237 -11.56 -14.88 27.54
CA SER A 237 -11.47 -13.91 26.46
C SER A 237 -11.92 -12.53 26.94
N PRO A 238 -11.17 -11.45 26.59
CA PRO A 238 -11.62 -10.09 26.84
C PRO A 238 -12.93 -9.76 26.09
N ILE A 239 -13.24 -10.45 25.01
CA ILE A 239 -14.46 -10.22 24.20
C ILE A 239 -15.70 -10.75 24.94
N THR A 240 -15.58 -11.88 25.62
CA THR A 240 -16.69 -12.54 26.32
C THR A 240 -16.73 -12.24 27.83
N ASP A 241 -15.85 -11.38 28.31
CA ASP A 241 -15.66 -11.02 29.74
C ASP A 241 -15.37 -12.20 30.68
N ILE A 242 -14.95 -13.32 30.15
CA ILE A 242 -14.50 -14.46 30.95
C ILE A 242 -13.06 -14.20 31.38
N LYS A 243 -12.81 -14.00 32.67
CA LYS A 243 -11.53 -13.51 33.21
C LYS A 243 -10.54 -14.62 33.57
N ASN A 244 -10.99 -15.81 33.79
CA ASN A 244 -10.16 -16.91 34.26
C ASN A 244 -10.05 -17.99 33.18
N PHE A 245 -8.84 -18.55 33.01
CA PHE A 245 -8.64 -19.71 32.17
C PHE A 245 -9.27 -20.95 32.83
N SER A 246 -9.90 -21.80 32.02
CA SER A 246 -10.19 -23.17 32.38
C SER A 246 -8.89 -23.97 32.50
N LYS A 247 -8.99 -25.22 33.02
CA LYS A 247 -7.81 -26.07 33.14
C LYS A 247 -7.21 -26.52 31.80
N HIS A 248 -7.94 -26.33 30.70
CA HIS A 248 -7.53 -26.76 29.37
C HIS A 248 -8.17 -25.89 28.31
N CYS A 249 -7.40 -25.45 27.30
CA CYS A 249 -7.90 -24.89 26.06
C CYS A 249 -7.26 -25.65 24.88
N ASP A 250 -8.01 -25.80 23.78
CA ASP A 250 -7.51 -26.43 22.56
C ASP A 250 -6.72 -25.43 21.71
N ILE A 251 -7.11 -24.16 21.73
CA ILE A 251 -6.51 -23.09 20.94
C ILE A 251 -6.33 -21.84 21.80
N GLY A 252 -5.10 -21.34 21.88
CA GLY A 252 -4.76 -20.07 22.52
C GLY A 252 -4.39 -19.00 21.50
N LEU A 253 -5.08 -17.87 21.50
CA LEU A 253 -4.77 -16.72 20.67
C LEU A 253 -4.20 -15.61 21.56
N ILE A 254 -2.96 -15.20 21.31
CA ILE A 254 -2.26 -14.22 22.11
C ILE A 254 -1.84 -13.07 21.20
N GLU A 255 -2.23 -11.83 21.56
CA GLU A 255 -1.78 -10.63 20.88
C GLU A 255 -0.85 -9.79 21.77
N GLY A 256 -0.05 -8.92 21.12
CA GLY A 256 0.83 -7.98 21.79
C GLY A 256 2.21 -8.55 22.12
N GLY A 257 3.07 -7.68 22.63
CA GLY A 257 4.44 -8.01 23.01
C GLY A 257 4.56 -8.46 24.46
N CYS A 258 5.52 -9.34 24.75
CA CYS A 258 5.94 -9.67 26.11
C CYS A 258 6.95 -8.60 26.56
N CYS A 259 6.51 -7.66 27.41
CA CYS A 259 7.33 -6.52 27.84
C CYS A 259 7.93 -6.67 29.23
N ASN A 260 7.67 -7.79 29.91
CA ASN A 260 8.21 -8.07 31.24
C ASN A 260 9.30 -9.13 31.15
N THR A 261 10.48 -8.74 31.58
CA THR A 261 11.60 -9.65 31.88
C THR A 261 11.52 -10.09 33.32
#